data_2c1e42a9ffd4d2e456c1b83ad65fcc28
#
_entry.id   2c1e42a9ffd4d2e456c1b83ad65fcc28
#
_cell.length_a   1.000
_cell.length_b   1.000
_cell.length_c   1.000
_cell.angle_alpha   90.00
_cell.angle_beta   90.00
_cell.angle_gamma   90.00
#
_symmetry.space_group_name_H-M   'P 1'
#
loop_
_entity.id
_entity.type
_entity.pdbx_description
1 polymer ?
#
loop_
_entity_poly.entity_id
_entity_poly.type
_entity_poly.pdbx_seq_one_letter_code
_entity_poly.pdbx_strand_id
1 'polypeptide(L)'
;CVEFNDLEAVAAALAHGDVAAILTEPVMTNSCMVLPQPGFLEGLRALADAHGALLIIDETHTQSTGHGGYTGQNGLAPDMLVIGKCVAGGMPTALWGMTDAVAKRFQTYDAERPSGHSGMGTTLAGNPMQFACLEATLSKVATPEAFTHMGAGAARLAKGLDHAIAKAGLPWHVVRVGARVEFICAPGPLLNGTQAAAAHHPTVEAAVHLGLLNRGCLIAPFHNMMLISPATKARQVDALIATFGEVLTELTA
;
A
#
# COMPACT_ATOMS: atom_id res chain seq x y z
N CYS A 1 -5.87 -17.17 -7.13
CA CYS A 1 -6.26 -15.92 -6.47
C CYS A 1 -7.63 -16.11 -5.84
N VAL A 2 -7.81 -15.49 -4.68
CA VAL A 2 -9.10 -15.41 -3.96
C VAL A 2 -9.41 -13.94 -3.67
N GLU A 3 -10.66 -13.62 -3.36
CA GLU A 3 -11.05 -12.24 -3.04
C GLU A 3 -10.45 -11.78 -1.71
N PHE A 4 -10.08 -10.50 -1.67
CA PHE A 4 -9.67 -9.83 -0.43
C PHE A 4 -10.88 -9.75 0.52
N ASN A 5 -10.63 -9.87 1.82
CA ASN A 5 -11.67 -9.93 2.86
C ASN A 5 -12.56 -11.19 2.85
N ASP A 6 -12.15 -12.26 2.15
CA ASP A 6 -12.89 -13.53 2.08
C ASP A 6 -12.05 -14.67 2.70
N LEU A 7 -12.17 -14.86 4.01
CA LEU A 7 -11.49 -15.95 4.73
C LEU A 7 -12.02 -17.34 4.35
N GLU A 8 -13.27 -17.46 3.92
CA GLU A 8 -13.83 -18.74 3.49
C GLU A 8 -13.19 -19.21 2.19
N ALA A 9 -13.01 -18.29 1.22
CA ALA A 9 -12.31 -18.59 -0.02
C ALA A 9 -10.82 -18.94 0.24
N VAL A 10 -10.16 -18.26 1.19
CA VAL A 10 -8.79 -18.59 1.60
C VAL A 10 -8.74 -20.00 2.20
N ALA A 11 -9.62 -20.31 3.13
CA ALA A 11 -9.68 -21.64 3.76
C ALA A 11 -9.95 -22.75 2.73
N ALA A 12 -10.87 -22.52 1.79
CA ALA A 12 -11.14 -23.48 0.71
C ALA A 12 -9.92 -23.72 -0.19
N ALA A 13 -9.15 -22.66 -0.51
CA ALA A 13 -7.93 -22.79 -1.29
C ALA A 13 -6.84 -23.58 -0.52
N LEU A 14 -6.69 -23.33 0.78
CA LEU A 14 -5.72 -24.02 1.63
C LEU A 14 -6.06 -25.49 1.87
N ALA A 15 -7.35 -25.86 1.81
CA ALA A 15 -7.81 -27.22 2.01
C ALA A 15 -7.24 -28.24 1.00
N HIS A 16 -6.73 -27.78 -0.15
CA HIS A 16 -6.06 -28.63 -1.13
C HIS A 16 -4.71 -29.18 -0.62
N GLY A 17 -4.10 -28.56 0.41
CA GLY A 17 -2.87 -29.03 1.03
C GLY A 17 -1.58 -28.82 0.23
N ASP A 18 -1.63 -28.10 -0.88
CA ASP A 18 -0.50 -27.83 -1.78
C ASP A 18 -0.09 -26.34 -1.83
N VAL A 19 -0.66 -25.52 -0.94
CA VAL A 19 -0.37 -24.09 -0.86
C VAL A 19 0.84 -23.84 0.06
N ALA A 20 1.92 -23.33 -0.51
CA ALA A 20 3.14 -23.01 0.23
C ALA A 20 3.04 -21.70 1.02
N ALA A 21 2.33 -20.71 0.50
CA ALA A 21 2.23 -19.39 1.11
C ALA A 21 0.95 -18.66 0.73
N ILE A 22 0.52 -17.76 1.62
CA ILE A 22 -0.45 -16.69 1.37
C ILE A 22 0.36 -15.41 1.14
N LEU A 23 0.21 -14.79 -0.03
CA LEU A 23 0.81 -13.51 -0.34
C LEU A 23 -0.28 -12.45 -0.48
N THR A 24 -0.19 -11.38 0.31
CA THR A 24 -1.16 -10.29 0.29
C THR A 24 -0.53 -8.94 0.62
N GLU A 25 -1.12 -7.85 0.12
CA GLU A 25 -0.98 -6.54 0.76
C GLU A 25 -1.87 -6.52 2.03
N PRO A 26 -1.50 -5.80 3.09
CA PRO A 26 -2.39 -5.66 4.26
C PRO A 26 -3.58 -4.73 3.99
N VAL A 27 -3.47 -3.87 3.00
CA VAL A 27 -4.51 -3.04 2.40
C VAL A 27 -4.33 -3.13 0.90
N MET A 28 -5.34 -3.48 0.14
CA MET A 28 -5.25 -3.38 -1.32
C MET A 28 -5.00 -1.92 -1.71
N THR A 29 -4.01 -1.66 -2.55
CA THR A 29 -3.63 -0.29 -2.88
C THR A 29 -3.37 -0.07 -4.35
N ASN A 30 -3.36 -1.11 -5.16
CA ASN A 30 -3.00 -1.01 -6.58
C ASN A 30 -4.21 -0.97 -7.52
N SER A 31 -5.43 -1.09 -6.97
CA SER A 31 -6.69 -1.09 -7.73
C SER A 31 -7.80 -0.45 -6.90
N CYS A 32 -7.65 0.78 -6.47
CA CYS A 32 -8.34 1.44 -5.37
C CYS A 32 -7.87 0.92 -3.99
N MET A 33 -7.97 1.79 -2.98
CA MET A 33 -7.68 1.36 -1.60
C MET A 33 -8.88 0.62 -1.02
N VAL A 34 -8.68 -0.69 -0.73
CA VAL A 34 -9.64 -1.52 -0.01
C VAL A 34 -9.05 -1.89 1.33
N LEU A 35 -9.72 -1.49 2.41
CA LEU A 35 -9.29 -1.76 3.77
C LEU A 35 -9.59 -3.20 4.17
N PRO A 36 -8.74 -3.84 4.99
CA PRO A 36 -9.07 -5.12 5.59
C PRO A 36 -10.28 -4.96 6.53
N GLN A 37 -11.21 -5.90 6.46
CA GLN A 37 -12.28 -5.99 7.42
C GLN A 37 -11.72 -6.44 8.78
N PRO A 38 -12.35 -6.03 9.89
CA PRO A 38 -11.93 -6.49 11.21
C PRO A 38 -11.79 -8.02 11.29
N GLY A 39 -10.65 -8.51 11.75
CA GLY A 39 -10.36 -9.94 11.87
C GLY A 39 -9.82 -10.61 10.60
N PHE A 40 -9.78 -9.92 9.45
CA PHE A 40 -9.31 -10.54 8.21
C PHE A 40 -7.82 -10.90 8.25
N LEU A 41 -6.96 -9.98 8.64
CA LEU A 41 -5.50 -10.23 8.68
C LEU A 41 -5.11 -11.23 9.76
N GLU A 42 -5.76 -11.16 10.92
CA GLU A 42 -5.62 -12.15 11.99
C GLU A 42 -6.10 -13.55 11.54
N GLY A 43 -7.19 -13.59 10.79
CA GLY A 43 -7.71 -14.82 10.19
C GLY A 43 -6.76 -15.42 9.17
N LEU A 44 -6.09 -14.60 8.34
CA LEU A 44 -5.05 -15.07 7.42
C LEU A 44 -3.88 -15.74 8.18
N ARG A 45 -3.43 -15.13 9.29
CA ARG A 45 -2.38 -15.72 10.13
C ARG A 45 -2.82 -17.06 10.70
N ALA A 46 -4.01 -17.11 11.27
CA ALA A 46 -4.55 -18.35 11.86
C ALA A 46 -4.70 -19.47 10.81
N LEU A 47 -5.18 -19.14 9.62
CA LEU A 47 -5.31 -20.11 8.52
C LEU A 47 -3.94 -20.57 8.01
N ALA A 48 -2.97 -19.67 7.87
CA ALA A 48 -1.61 -20.02 7.48
C ALA A 48 -0.99 -20.99 8.48
N ASP A 49 -1.12 -20.75 9.79
CA ASP A 49 -0.63 -21.60 10.85
C ASP A 49 -1.30 -23.00 10.83
N ALA A 50 -2.62 -23.03 10.68
CA ALA A 50 -3.39 -24.28 10.67
C ALA A 50 -3.04 -25.19 9.49
N HIS A 51 -2.64 -24.62 8.36
CA HIS A 51 -2.31 -25.37 7.13
C HIS A 51 -0.80 -25.47 6.86
N GLY A 52 0.06 -24.93 7.74
CA GLY A 52 1.52 -24.95 7.56
C GLY A 52 2.02 -24.11 6.39
N ALA A 53 1.21 -23.17 5.90
CA ALA A 53 1.58 -22.20 4.86
C ALA A 53 2.31 -20.99 5.47
N LEU A 54 3.15 -20.31 4.69
CA LEU A 54 3.76 -19.05 5.10
C LEU A 54 2.78 -17.88 4.86
N LEU A 55 2.79 -16.89 5.75
CA LEU A 55 2.14 -15.59 5.50
C LEU A 55 3.19 -14.59 5.04
N ILE A 56 3.03 -14.07 3.84
CA ILE A 56 3.90 -13.07 3.23
C ILE A 56 3.10 -11.78 3.08
N ILE A 57 3.55 -10.70 3.72
CA ILE A 57 2.92 -9.39 3.61
C ILE A 57 3.77 -8.47 2.72
N ASP A 58 3.15 -7.95 1.65
CA ASP A 58 3.74 -6.94 0.79
C ASP A 58 3.34 -5.54 1.27
N GLU A 59 4.30 -4.86 1.87
CA GLU A 59 4.17 -3.47 2.33
C GLU A 59 4.78 -2.45 1.37
N THR A 60 4.94 -2.77 0.12
CA THR A 60 5.53 -1.84 -0.87
C THR A 60 4.81 -0.49 -0.89
N HIS A 61 3.51 -0.45 -0.64
CA HIS A 61 2.74 0.77 -0.46
C HIS A 61 2.52 1.14 1.01
N THR A 62 2.15 0.17 1.83
CA THR A 62 1.66 0.40 3.19
C THR A 62 2.77 0.66 4.22
N GLN A 63 4.05 0.55 3.84
CA GLN A 63 5.17 1.03 4.63
C GLN A 63 5.03 2.52 5.04
N SER A 64 4.25 3.30 4.30
CA SER A 64 3.95 4.70 4.61
C SER A 64 2.84 4.90 5.65
N THR A 65 2.30 3.84 6.23
CA THR A 65 1.25 3.91 7.26
C THR A 65 1.78 4.54 8.54
N GLY A 66 3.01 4.20 8.94
CA GLY A 66 3.65 4.71 10.13
C GLY A 66 5.06 4.17 10.27
N HIS A 67 5.74 4.53 11.34
CA HIS A 67 7.04 3.94 11.67
C HIS A 67 6.86 2.44 11.94
N GLY A 68 7.54 1.59 11.18
CA GLY A 68 7.34 0.14 11.18
C GLY A 68 6.27 -0.37 10.20
N GLY A 69 5.76 0.52 9.31
CA GLY A 69 4.76 0.16 8.30
C GLY A 69 3.39 -0.17 8.88
N TYR A 70 2.52 -0.72 8.07
CA TYR A 70 1.20 -1.21 8.51
C TYR A 70 1.35 -2.39 9.48
N THR A 71 2.28 -3.30 9.19
CA THR A 71 2.60 -4.46 10.02
C THR A 71 2.95 -4.05 11.44
N GLY A 72 3.90 -3.12 11.60
CA GLY A 72 4.31 -2.62 12.92
C GLY A 72 3.21 -1.86 13.65
N GLN A 73 2.43 -1.04 12.93
CA GLN A 73 1.34 -0.25 13.53
C GLN A 73 0.16 -1.12 14.01
N ASN A 74 -0.03 -2.29 13.41
CA ASN A 74 -1.17 -3.18 13.72
C ASN A 74 -0.73 -4.50 14.39
N GLY A 75 0.55 -4.65 14.74
CA GLY A 75 1.05 -5.83 15.45
C GLY A 75 0.91 -7.12 14.65
N LEU A 76 0.99 -7.06 13.32
CA LEU A 76 0.92 -8.26 12.49
C LEU A 76 2.21 -9.07 12.60
N ALA A 77 2.10 -10.39 12.44
CA ALA A 77 3.21 -11.32 12.55
C ALA A 77 3.36 -12.19 11.27
N PRO A 78 3.79 -11.60 10.14
CA PRO A 78 4.07 -12.36 8.94
C PRO A 78 5.33 -13.21 9.10
N ASP A 79 5.41 -14.29 8.31
CA ASP A 79 6.64 -15.09 8.17
C ASP A 79 7.67 -14.38 7.29
N MET A 80 7.19 -13.63 6.29
CA MET A 80 7.99 -12.81 5.40
C MET A 80 7.36 -11.46 5.14
N LEU A 81 8.20 -10.44 4.98
CA LEU A 81 7.80 -9.07 4.69
C LEU A 81 8.52 -8.57 3.44
N VAL A 82 7.82 -7.85 2.58
CA VAL A 82 8.37 -7.21 1.39
C VAL A 82 8.12 -5.71 1.46
N ILE A 83 9.15 -4.90 1.18
CA ILE A 83 9.05 -3.43 1.03
C ILE A 83 9.84 -2.97 -0.18
N GLY A 84 9.41 -1.87 -0.79
CA GLY A 84 10.05 -1.33 -1.98
C GLY A 84 9.75 0.15 -2.20
N LYS A 85 9.73 0.58 -3.46
CA LYS A 85 9.40 1.96 -3.87
C LYS A 85 10.28 3.01 -3.17
N CYS A 86 9.71 3.79 -2.25
CA CYS A 86 10.40 4.93 -1.61
C CYS A 86 11.41 4.54 -0.53
N VAL A 87 11.57 3.25 -0.24
CA VAL A 87 12.41 2.76 0.88
C VAL A 87 13.87 3.21 0.82
N ALA A 88 14.39 3.49 -0.37
CA ALA A 88 15.76 4.00 -0.58
C ALA A 88 15.78 5.41 -1.20
N GLY A 89 14.76 6.24 -0.94
CA GLY A 89 14.76 7.66 -1.31
C GLY A 89 14.77 7.95 -2.81
N GLY A 90 14.34 6.99 -3.64
CA GLY A 90 14.31 7.11 -5.11
C GLY A 90 15.35 6.26 -5.84
N MET A 91 16.34 5.71 -5.14
CA MET A 91 17.20 4.66 -5.71
C MET A 91 16.34 3.40 -5.91
N PRO A 92 16.28 2.82 -7.13
CA PRO A 92 15.54 1.59 -7.38
C PRO A 92 16.01 0.46 -6.47
N THR A 93 15.22 0.16 -5.45
CA THR A 93 15.55 -0.81 -4.40
C THR A 93 14.26 -1.41 -3.85
N ALA A 94 14.30 -2.70 -3.61
CA ALA A 94 13.34 -3.41 -2.79
C ALA A 94 14.09 -4.34 -1.86
N LEU A 95 13.48 -4.65 -0.74
CA LEU A 95 14.02 -5.63 0.20
C LEU A 95 12.88 -6.50 0.72
N TRP A 96 13.26 -7.66 1.14
CA TRP A 96 12.39 -8.61 1.80
C TRP A 96 13.14 -9.22 2.97
N GLY A 97 12.39 -9.59 3.97
CA GLY A 97 12.91 -10.22 5.16
C GLY A 97 12.08 -11.43 5.54
N MET A 98 12.61 -12.24 6.43
CA MET A 98 11.93 -13.42 6.93
C MET A 98 12.22 -13.60 8.42
N THR A 99 11.36 -14.39 9.08
CA THR A 99 11.60 -14.79 10.46
C THR A 99 12.80 -15.76 10.55
N ASP A 100 13.39 -15.87 11.75
CA ASP A 100 14.49 -16.83 12.00
C ASP A 100 14.07 -18.27 11.69
N ALA A 101 12.81 -18.62 11.92
CA ALA A 101 12.29 -19.95 11.62
C ALA A 101 12.34 -20.24 10.11
N VAL A 102 11.93 -19.30 9.28
CA VAL A 102 11.99 -19.43 7.80
C VAL A 102 13.45 -19.43 7.34
N ALA A 103 14.26 -18.53 7.88
CA ALA A 103 15.69 -18.44 7.55
C ALA A 103 16.41 -19.76 7.82
N LYS A 104 16.16 -20.39 8.97
CA LYS A 104 16.73 -21.68 9.33
C LYS A 104 16.30 -22.79 8.36
N ARG A 105 15.03 -22.83 7.99
CA ARG A 105 14.53 -23.80 6.98
C ARG A 105 15.21 -23.60 5.64
N PHE A 106 15.33 -22.33 5.21
CA PHE A 106 16.02 -22.00 3.97
C PHE A 106 17.50 -22.43 4.01
N GLN A 107 18.23 -22.15 5.08
CA GLN A 107 19.64 -22.52 5.21
C GLN A 107 19.82 -24.05 5.14
N THR A 108 18.93 -24.82 5.77
CA THR A 108 18.96 -26.30 5.69
C THR A 108 18.78 -26.75 4.24
N TYR A 109 17.78 -26.21 3.55
CA TYR A 109 17.52 -26.55 2.15
C TYR A 109 18.68 -26.12 1.23
N ASP A 110 19.25 -24.92 1.43
CA ASP A 110 20.34 -24.40 0.60
C ASP A 110 21.63 -25.22 0.75
N ALA A 111 21.90 -25.74 1.95
CA ALA A 111 23.05 -26.61 2.20
C ALA A 111 22.95 -27.97 1.46
N GLU A 112 21.74 -28.43 1.14
CA GLU A 112 21.48 -29.68 0.42
C GLU A 112 21.41 -29.49 -1.10
N ARG A 113 21.46 -28.24 -1.59
CA ARG A 113 21.36 -27.95 -3.03
C ARG A 113 22.62 -28.37 -3.78
N PRO A 114 22.49 -28.83 -5.05
CA PRO A 114 23.62 -29.08 -5.90
C PRO A 114 24.53 -27.84 -6.08
N SER A 115 25.82 -28.04 -6.26
CA SER A 115 26.76 -26.94 -6.57
C SER A 115 26.35 -26.20 -7.85
N GLY A 116 26.61 -24.89 -7.89
CA GLY A 116 26.32 -24.04 -9.06
C GLY A 116 25.04 -23.21 -8.97
N HIS A 117 24.31 -23.28 -7.86
CA HIS A 117 23.20 -22.38 -7.56
C HIS A 117 23.72 -21.06 -6.97
N SER A 118 23.18 -19.93 -7.45
CA SER A 118 23.59 -18.58 -7.02
C SER A 118 22.93 -18.11 -5.69
N GLY A 119 22.16 -18.96 -5.01
CA GLY A 119 21.44 -18.58 -3.81
C GLY A 119 20.22 -17.69 -4.10
N MET A 120 19.89 -16.80 -3.16
CA MET A 120 18.83 -15.81 -3.29
C MET A 120 19.36 -14.49 -3.83
N GLY A 121 18.62 -13.88 -4.75
CA GLY A 121 18.96 -12.59 -5.33
C GLY A 121 19.44 -12.69 -6.79
N THR A 122 19.65 -11.53 -7.37
CA THR A 122 20.15 -11.35 -8.73
C THR A 122 21.55 -10.73 -8.70
N THR A 123 22.22 -10.64 -9.84
CA THR A 123 23.57 -10.05 -9.97
C THR A 123 23.67 -8.62 -9.36
N LEU A 124 22.59 -7.85 -9.44
CA LEU A 124 22.55 -6.47 -8.94
C LEU A 124 21.99 -6.35 -7.52
N ALA A 125 21.54 -7.45 -6.92
CA ALA A 125 21.05 -7.44 -5.54
C ALA A 125 22.22 -7.18 -4.56
N GLY A 126 21.92 -6.42 -3.49
CA GLY A 126 22.91 -6.14 -2.45
C GLY A 126 24.02 -5.16 -2.84
N ASN A 127 23.78 -4.30 -3.82
CA ASN A 127 24.78 -3.35 -4.25
C ASN A 127 24.98 -2.23 -3.21
N PRO A 128 26.25 -1.78 -2.98
CA PRO A 128 26.56 -0.82 -1.92
C PRO A 128 25.81 0.51 -2.01
N MET A 129 25.51 0.99 -3.23
CA MET A 129 24.78 2.24 -3.40
C MET A 129 23.32 2.10 -2.93
N GLN A 130 22.68 0.97 -3.23
CA GLN A 130 21.34 0.67 -2.73
C GLN A 130 21.30 0.64 -1.21
N PHE A 131 22.27 -0.03 -0.58
CA PHE A 131 22.37 -0.08 0.88
C PHE A 131 22.63 1.29 1.51
N ALA A 132 23.52 2.10 0.93
CA ALA A 132 23.79 3.44 1.44
C ALA A 132 22.55 4.35 1.36
N CYS A 133 21.79 4.29 0.25
CA CYS A 133 20.54 5.03 0.08
C CYS A 133 19.44 4.52 1.03
N LEU A 134 19.34 3.20 1.21
CA LEU A 134 18.42 2.57 2.15
C LEU A 134 18.70 3.01 3.59
N GLU A 135 19.96 2.89 4.04
CA GLU A 135 20.38 3.32 5.38
C GLU A 135 20.07 4.78 5.62
N ALA A 136 20.44 5.66 4.67
CA ALA A 136 20.17 7.09 4.79
C ALA A 136 18.67 7.39 4.87
N THR A 137 17.85 6.72 4.07
CA THR A 137 16.39 6.92 4.07
C THR A 137 15.77 6.43 5.36
N LEU A 138 16.08 5.22 5.79
CA LEU A 138 15.47 4.62 6.98
C LEU A 138 15.93 5.31 8.27
N SER A 139 17.22 5.73 8.35
CA SER A 139 17.75 6.35 9.57
C SER A 139 17.50 7.85 9.70
N LYS A 140 17.34 8.59 8.57
CA LYS A 140 17.31 10.06 8.59
C LYS A 140 16.02 10.66 8.05
N VAL A 141 15.23 9.91 7.27
CA VAL A 141 14.02 10.42 6.62
C VAL A 141 12.77 9.77 7.17
N ALA A 142 12.76 8.44 7.31
CA ALA A 142 11.63 7.68 7.80
C ALA A 142 11.56 7.67 9.34
N THR A 143 11.58 8.85 9.96
CA THR A 143 11.55 9.01 11.42
C THR A 143 10.12 9.03 11.96
N PRO A 144 9.90 8.73 13.24
CA PRO A 144 8.56 8.83 13.86
C PRO A 144 7.91 10.21 13.68
N GLU A 145 8.71 11.30 13.74
CA GLU A 145 8.23 12.67 13.53
C GLU A 145 7.79 12.91 12.10
N ALA A 146 8.53 12.37 11.12
CA ALA A 146 8.15 12.42 9.71
C ALA A 146 6.81 11.73 9.48
N PHE A 147 6.59 10.54 10.03
CA PHE A 147 5.31 9.84 9.92
C PHE A 147 4.16 10.60 10.61
N THR A 148 4.41 11.23 11.76
CA THR A 148 3.43 12.08 12.43
C THR A 148 3.02 13.26 11.54
N HIS A 149 4.00 13.95 10.95
CA HIS A 149 3.77 15.03 9.99
C HIS A 149 2.97 14.56 8.76
N MET A 150 3.40 13.46 8.15
CA MET A 150 2.75 12.87 6.98
C MET A 150 1.30 12.48 7.26
N GLY A 151 1.05 11.83 8.41
CA GLY A 151 -0.28 11.43 8.84
C GLY A 151 -1.22 12.60 9.08
N ALA A 152 -0.73 13.68 9.71
CA ALA A 152 -1.50 14.90 9.91
C ALA A 152 -1.86 15.58 8.57
N GLY A 153 -0.92 15.65 7.63
CA GLY A 153 -1.15 16.17 6.28
C GLY A 153 -2.18 15.34 5.51
N ALA A 154 -2.10 14.01 5.61
CA ALA A 154 -3.05 13.09 4.97
C ALA A 154 -4.46 13.21 5.56
N ALA A 155 -4.58 13.35 6.87
CA ALA A 155 -5.88 13.58 7.52
C ALA A 155 -6.52 14.90 7.04
N ARG A 156 -5.71 15.97 6.92
CA ARG A 156 -6.17 17.25 6.37
C ARG A 156 -6.64 17.11 4.92
N LEU A 157 -5.86 16.41 4.08
CA LEU A 157 -6.21 16.17 2.69
C LEU A 157 -7.51 15.39 2.57
N ALA A 158 -7.61 14.25 3.25
CA ALA A 158 -8.81 13.40 3.20
C ALA A 158 -10.07 14.19 3.58
N LYS A 159 -10.04 14.93 4.69
CA LYS A 159 -11.17 15.78 5.12
C LYS A 159 -11.53 16.84 4.09
N GLY A 160 -10.54 17.44 3.44
CA GLY A 160 -10.77 18.46 2.41
C GLY A 160 -11.39 17.90 1.14
N LEU A 161 -10.94 16.73 0.70
CA LEU A 161 -11.51 16.02 -0.45
C LEU A 161 -12.94 15.55 -0.18
N ASP A 162 -13.21 14.95 0.99
CA ASP A 162 -14.55 14.58 1.41
C ASP A 162 -15.52 15.77 1.39
N HIS A 163 -15.07 16.91 1.91
CA HIS A 163 -15.89 18.14 1.89
C HIS A 163 -16.18 18.62 0.45
N ALA A 164 -15.18 18.58 -0.43
CA ALA A 164 -15.35 19.00 -1.84
C ALA A 164 -16.31 18.06 -2.59
N ILE A 165 -16.19 16.74 -2.37
CA ILE A 165 -17.06 15.70 -2.94
C ILE A 165 -18.50 15.92 -2.47
N ALA A 166 -18.71 16.08 -1.17
CA ALA A 166 -20.03 16.32 -0.59
C ALA A 166 -20.66 17.63 -1.13
N LYS A 167 -19.89 18.70 -1.26
CA LYS A 167 -20.34 19.97 -1.82
C LYS A 167 -20.75 19.86 -3.29
N ALA A 168 -20.07 19.01 -4.06
CA ALA A 168 -20.40 18.71 -5.46
C ALA A 168 -21.59 17.76 -5.63
N GLY A 169 -22.13 17.19 -4.53
CA GLY A 169 -23.24 16.25 -4.57
C GLY A 169 -22.88 14.90 -5.21
N LEU A 170 -21.60 14.55 -5.27
CA LEU A 170 -21.12 13.31 -5.88
C LEU A 170 -21.18 12.14 -4.87
N PRO A 171 -21.55 10.93 -5.32
CA PRO A 171 -21.60 9.75 -4.47
C PRO A 171 -20.22 9.08 -4.33
N TRP A 172 -19.16 9.87 -4.33
CA TRP A 172 -17.79 9.37 -4.20
C TRP A 172 -17.38 9.29 -2.74
N HIS A 173 -16.29 8.59 -2.48
CA HIS A 173 -15.75 8.49 -1.13
C HIS A 173 -14.24 8.64 -1.11
N VAL A 174 -13.70 8.91 0.07
CA VAL A 174 -12.26 9.02 0.31
C VAL A 174 -11.81 7.92 1.26
N VAL A 175 -10.70 7.27 0.94
CA VAL A 175 -10.04 6.29 1.81
C VAL A 175 -8.68 6.83 2.22
N ARG A 176 -8.29 6.57 3.48
CA ARG A 176 -6.99 6.98 4.01
C ARG A 176 -6.33 5.84 4.80
N VAL A 177 -5.05 5.62 4.53
CA VAL A 177 -4.19 4.70 5.29
C VAL A 177 -2.86 5.41 5.59
N GLY A 178 -2.63 5.76 6.85
CA GLY A 178 -1.44 6.51 7.25
C GLY A 178 -1.29 7.81 6.47
N ALA A 179 -0.22 7.90 5.69
CA ALA A 179 0.10 9.04 4.84
C ALA A 179 -0.53 9.00 3.43
N ARG A 180 -1.25 7.92 3.09
CA ARG A 180 -1.91 7.75 1.78
C ARG A 180 -3.37 8.15 1.85
N VAL A 181 -3.82 8.82 0.79
CA VAL A 181 -5.22 9.25 0.60
C VAL A 181 -5.61 8.94 -0.82
N GLU A 182 -6.78 8.41 -1.03
CA GLU A 182 -7.35 8.17 -2.36
C GLU A 182 -8.80 8.62 -2.38
N PHE A 183 -9.21 9.34 -3.43
CA PHE A 183 -10.62 9.51 -3.74
C PHE A 183 -11.04 8.47 -4.78
N ILE A 184 -12.21 7.92 -4.59
CA ILE A 184 -12.76 6.86 -5.44
C ILE A 184 -14.07 7.36 -6.04
N CYS A 185 -14.16 7.30 -7.38
CA CYS A 185 -15.30 7.83 -8.15
C CYS A 185 -16.54 6.94 -8.07
N ALA A 186 -16.77 6.30 -6.93
CA ALA A 186 -17.88 5.40 -6.66
C ALA A 186 -18.32 5.49 -5.19
N PRO A 187 -19.53 5.05 -4.86
CA PRO A 187 -19.96 4.90 -3.48
C PRO A 187 -19.08 3.88 -2.73
N GLY A 188 -18.85 4.11 -1.44
CA GLY A 188 -18.02 3.24 -0.62
C GLY A 188 -18.65 2.87 0.70
N PRO A 189 -17.94 2.09 1.51
CA PRO A 189 -16.58 1.54 1.26
C PRO A 189 -16.59 0.36 0.29
N LEU A 190 -15.49 0.18 -0.46
CA LEU A 190 -15.26 -1.03 -1.26
C LEU A 190 -14.72 -2.15 -0.36
N LEU A 191 -15.15 -3.38 -0.61
CA LEU A 191 -14.84 -4.51 0.27
C LEU A 191 -13.85 -5.52 -0.33
N ASN A 192 -13.71 -5.57 -1.66
CA ASN A 192 -12.89 -6.57 -2.33
C ASN A 192 -12.42 -6.10 -3.73
N GLY A 193 -11.64 -6.94 -4.40
CA GLY A 193 -11.08 -6.66 -5.71
C GLY A 193 -12.13 -6.53 -6.82
N THR A 194 -13.19 -7.34 -6.78
CA THR A 194 -14.29 -7.25 -7.75
C THR A 194 -14.99 -5.90 -7.66
N GLN A 195 -15.30 -5.43 -6.46
CA GLN A 195 -15.90 -4.11 -6.25
C GLN A 195 -14.94 -2.98 -6.66
N ALA A 196 -13.65 -3.12 -6.33
CA ALA A 196 -12.63 -2.17 -6.73
C ALA A 196 -12.52 -2.05 -8.27
N ALA A 197 -12.52 -3.18 -8.97
CA ALA A 197 -12.51 -3.20 -10.44
C ALA A 197 -13.75 -2.53 -11.05
N ALA A 198 -14.93 -2.76 -10.45
CA ALA A 198 -16.18 -2.15 -10.90
C ALA A 198 -16.27 -0.63 -10.60
N ALA A 199 -15.49 -0.13 -9.64
CA ALA A 199 -15.48 1.27 -9.25
C ALA A 199 -14.62 2.18 -10.18
N HIS A 200 -13.90 1.61 -11.13
CA HIS A 200 -13.11 2.38 -12.09
C HIS A 200 -13.97 3.10 -13.10
N HIS A 201 -13.73 4.41 -13.25
CA HIS A 201 -14.35 5.28 -14.24
C HIS A 201 -13.29 6.05 -15.04
N PRO A 202 -12.58 5.40 -16.00
CA PRO A 202 -11.39 5.95 -16.63
C PRO A 202 -11.59 7.34 -17.26
N THR A 203 -12.77 7.60 -17.85
CA THR A 203 -13.06 8.91 -18.44
C THR A 203 -13.17 10.00 -17.38
N VAL A 204 -13.83 9.73 -16.25
CA VAL A 204 -13.98 10.67 -15.15
C VAL A 204 -12.65 10.91 -14.45
N GLU A 205 -11.91 9.85 -14.19
CA GLU A 205 -10.58 9.90 -13.58
C GLU A 205 -9.60 10.70 -14.44
N ALA A 206 -9.61 10.49 -15.76
CA ALA A 206 -8.81 11.28 -16.70
C ALA A 206 -9.22 12.76 -16.73
N ALA A 207 -10.52 13.07 -16.65
CA ALA A 207 -11.01 14.45 -16.61
C ALA A 207 -10.56 15.17 -15.32
N VAL A 208 -10.68 14.49 -14.17
CA VAL A 208 -10.17 15.03 -12.88
C VAL A 208 -8.66 15.23 -12.94
N HIS A 209 -7.91 14.25 -13.42
CA HIS A 209 -6.45 14.35 -13.57
C HIS A 209 -6.05 15.55 -14.45
N LEU A 210 -6.67 15.70 -15.62
CA LEU A 210 -6.40 16.79 -16.53
C LEU A 210 -6.78 18.15 -15.94
N GLY A 211 -7.94 18.22 -15.26
CA GLY A 211 -8.39 19.44 -14.57
C GLY A 211 -7.41 19.88 -13.48
N LEU A 212 -6.89 18.96 -12.69
CA LEU A 212 -5.85 19.22 -11.68
C LEU A 212 -4.53 19.64 -12.32
N LEU A 213 -4.09 18.93 -13.36
CA LEU A 213 -2.83 19.21 -14.06
C LEU A 213 -2.83 20.62 -14.67
N ASN A 214 -3.91 21.02 -15.33
CA ASN A 214 -4.07 22.35 -15.93
C ASN A 214 -4.03 23.50 -14.89
N ARG A 215 -4.26 23.17 -13.62
CA ARG A 215 -4.21 24.09 -12.49
C ARG A 215 -2.95 23.95 -11.63
N GLY A 216 -1.95 23.21 -12.14
CA GLY A 216 -0.63 23.05 -11.51
C GLY A 216 -0.58 21.99 -10.40
N CYS A 217 -1.59 21.12 -10.29
CA CYS A 217 -1.61 20.00 -9.36
C CYS A 217 -1.41 18.68 -10.12
N LEU A 218 -0.23 18.08 -9.98
CA LEU A 218 0.10 16.79 -10.59
C LEU A 218 -0.18 15.66 -9.60
N ILE A 219 -1.10 14.78 -9.97
CA ILE A 219 -1.29 13.46 -9.33
C ILE A 219 -0.92 12.33 -10.30
N ALA A 220 -0.84 11.10 -9.84
CA ALA A 220 -0.58 9.96 -10.72
C ALA A 220 -1.72 9.80 -11.75
N PRO A 221 -1.42 9.59 -13.05
CA PRO A 221 -2.45 9.62 -14.10
C PRO A 221 -3.35 8.37 -14.15
N PHE A 222 -2.99 7.32 -13.44
CA PHE A 222 -3.70 6.03 -13.42
C PHE A 222 -4.13 5.63 -12.01
N HIS A 223 -3.91 6.51 -11.04
CA HIS A 223 -4.28 6.35 -9.64
C HIS A 223 -4.76 7.68 -9.08
N ASN A 224 -5.89 7.67 -8.42
CA ASN A 224 -6.35 8.81 -7.63
C ASN A 224 -5.71 8.84 -6.24
N MET A 225 -4.71 8.00 -6.01
CA MET A 225 -4.01 7.87 -4.74
C MET A 225 -2.87 8.89 -4.64
N MET A 226 -2.84 9.58 -3.52
CA MET A 226 -1.85 10.60 -3.19
C MET A 226 -1.09 10.18 -1.94
N LEU A 227 0.20 10.48 -1.90
CA LEU A 227 1.07 10.25 -0.74
C LEU A 227 1.60 11.58 -0.23
N ILE A 228 1.32 11.88 1.04
CA ILE A 228 1.97 12.99 1.73
C ILE A 228 3.40 12.57 2.07
N SER A 229 4.37 13.36 1.64
CA SER A 229 5.79 13.13 1.91
C SER A 229 6.26 13.93 3.14
N PRO A 230 7.45 13.62 3.71
CA PRO A 230 8.03 14.42 4.78
C PRO A 230 8.27 15.89 4.40
N ALA A 231 8.40 16.19 3.10
CA ALA A 231 8.61 17.56 2.58
C ALA A 231 7.31 18.29 2.23
N THR A 232 6.16 17.60 2.22
CA THR A 232 4.86 18.18 1.85
C THR A 232 4.42 19.20 2.92
N LYS A 233 4.14 20.42 2.48
CA LYS A 233 3.72 21.52 3.36
C LYS A 233 2.21 21.71 3.33
N ALA A 234 1.62 22.20 4.41
CA ALA A 234 0.19 22.45 4.53
C ALA A 234 -0.37 23.27 3.36
N ARG A 235 0.35 24.29 2.89
CA ARG A 235 -0.05 25.12 1.73
C ARG A 235 -0.24 24.32 0.44
N GLN A 236 0.53 23.25 0.25
CA GLN A 236 0.43 22.38 -0.94
C GLN A 236 -0.80 21.49 -0.84
N VAL A 237 -1.09 21.00 0.36
CA VAL A 237 -2.33 20.23 0.65
C VAL A 237 -3.55 21.11 0.43
N ASP A 238 -3.53 22.36 0.94
CA ASP A 238 -4.63 23.31 0.78
C ASP A 238 -4.87 23.70 -0.68
N ALA A 239 -3.79 23.93 -1.44
CA ALA A 239 -3.87 24.21 -2.86
C ALA A 239 -4.53 23.03 -3.63
N LEU A 240 -4.14 21.79 -3.34
CA LEU A 240 -4.74 20.62 -3.96
C LEU A 240 -6.24 20.49 -3.62
N ILE A 241 -6.61 20.70 -2.36
CA ILE A 241 -8.02 20.66 -1.93
C ILE A 241 -8.86 21.72 -2.66
N ALA A 242 -8.36 22.96 -2.73
CA ALA A 242 -9.05 24.04 -3.41
C ALA A 242 -9.22 23.74 -4.91
N THR A 243 -8.13 23.35 -5.57
CA THR A 243 -8.12 23.00 -6.99
C THR A 243 -9.04 21.82 -7.30
N PHE A 244 -9.06 20.80 -6.44
CA PHE A 244 -9.96 19.66 -6.59
C PHE A 244 -11.44 20.10 -6.52
N GLY A 245 -11.78 20.96 -5.56
CA GLY A 245 -13.12 21.52 -5.46
C GLY A 245 -13.55 22.34 -6.70
N GLU A 246 -12.64 23.12 -7.29
CA GLU A 246 -12.90 23.84 -8.54
C GLU A 246 -13.16 22.87 -9.71
N VAL A 247 -12.32 21.82 -9.85
CA VAL A 247 -12.48 20.79 -10.89
C VAL A 247 -13.82 20.07 -10.75
N LEU A 248 -14.21 19.69 -9.54
CA LEU A 248 -15.50 19.03 -9.32
C LEU A 248 -16.67 19.97 -9.67
N THR A 249 -16.58 21.24 -9.31
CA THR A 249 -17.62 22.23 -9.65
C THR A 249 -17.79 22.35 -11.18
N GLU A 250 -16.69 22.34 -11.93
CA GLU A 250 -16.73 22.42 -13.39
C GLU A 250 -17.29 21.13 -14.04
N LEU A 251 -16.95 19.96 -13.47
CA LEU A 251 -17.43 18.66 -13.98
C LEU A 251 -18.91 18.40 -13.67
N THR A 252 -19.50 19.12 -12.72
CA THR A 252 -20.90 18.95 -12.30
C THR A 252 -21.82 20.08 -12.77
N ALA A 253 -21.28 21.09 -13.46
CA ALA A 253 -22.04 22.21 -14.05
C ALA A 253 -22.72 21.80 -15.36
#